data_9642af69239af3806f47ddf40ee24dae
#
_entry.id   9642af69239af3806f47ddf40ee24dae
#
_cell.length_a   1.000
_cell.length_b   1.000
_cell.length_c   1.000
_cell.angle_alpha   90.00
_cell.angle_beta   90.00
_cell.angle_gamma   90.00
#
_symmetry.space_group_name_H-M   'P 1'
#
loop_
_entity.id
_entity.type
_entity.pdbx_description
1 polymer ?
#
loop_
_entity_poly.entity_id
_entity_poly.type
_entity_poly.pdbx_seq_one_letter_code
_entity_poly.pdbx_strand_id
1 'polypeptide(L)'
;MKRLFALLMTLLLLPAFASAEETVIINRTTNLTEEYKFPEGTPILEIVFPRVYSSDCAIVRFGYDTMMIDASTASEEMQDRIRSALRSMGVDYIDVAFNSHPHDDHINGFIPVAEDYPVGRLVLAFEEDYDDNTRRVTDFYRAHDIPIEHVADGDVFYMGPQEDVTIRVLQRNDSGTWEPNNRSAMLHIQFGERSILFAGDVENHAQRSFGENPPEGGLKADILKYPHHGQVKLHDPFFDAIDPELVFMNGANAVMDGAKNYLAKRKVPYLIGYEGLTRLRTDGKVWVVDYMHENYTDRNTKNPDYQ
;
A
#
# COMPACT_ATOMS: atom_id res chain seq x y z
N MET A 1 -69.57 15.59 -37.29
CA MET A 1 -68.88 14.61 -36.40
C MET A 1 -67.42 14.47 -36.87
N LYS A 2 -66.48 15.19 -36.23
CA LYS A 2 -65.06 15.10 -36.55
C LYS A 2 -64.41 14.23 -35.47
N ARG A 3 -63.86 13.07 -35.84
CA ARG A 3 -63.14 12.20 -34.95
C ARG A 3 -61.70 12.68 -34.90
N LEU A 4 -61.25 13.10 -33.71
CA LEU A 4 -59.87 13.45 -33.41
C LEU A 4 -59.08 12.15 -33.04
N PHE A 5 -58.13 11.79 -33.85
CA PHE A 5 -57.19 10.71 -33.53
C PHE A 5 -56.05 11.31 -32.66
N ALA A 6 -55.99 10.91 -31.40
CA ALA A 6 -54.87 11.21 -30.54
C ALA A 6 -53.77 10.16 -30.78
N LEU A 7 -52.64 10.61 -31.30
CA LEU A 7 -51.43 9.80 -31.47
C LEU A 7 -50.71 9.76 -30.13
N LEU A 8 -50.75 8.62 -29.45
CA LEU A 8 -50.01 8.37 -28.20
C LEU A 8 -48.58 8.04 -28.58
N MET A 9 -47.67 8.99 -28.40
CA MET A 9 -46.22 8.80 -28.59
C MET A 9 -45.65 8.17 -27.33
N THR A 10 -45.50 6.84 -27.32
CA THR A 10 -44.83 6.11 -26.26
C THR A 10 -43.32 6.38 -26.35
N LEU A 11 -42.81 7.23 -25.46
CA LEU A 11 -41.38 7.47 -25.29
C LEU A 11 -40.80 6.23 -24.61
N LEU A 12 -40.14 5.37 -25.38
CA LEU A 12 -39.32 4.29 -24.86
C LEU A 12 -38.08 4.92 -24.22
N LEU A 13 -38.12 5.07 -22.90
CA LEU A 13 -36.90 5.28 -22.09
C LEU A 13 -36.10 3.98 -22.15
N LEU A 14 -35.14 3.93 -23.05
CA LEU A 14 -34.05 2.97 -22.96
C LEU A 14 -33.29 3.26 -21.67
N PRO A 15 -33.10 2.28 -20.80
CA PRO A 15 -32.17 2.47 -19.67
C PRO A 15 -30.78 2.75 -20.28
N ALA A 16 -30.22 3.91 -20.01
CA ALA A 16 -28.82 4.16 -20.20
C ALA A 16 -28.11 3.15 -19.28
N PHE A 17 -27.55 2.10 -19.86
CA PHE A 17 -26.53 1.33 -19.18
C PHE A 17 -25.37 2.29 -18.98
N ALA A 18 -25.27 2.90 -17.78
CA ALA A 18 -24.03 3.46 -17.32
C ALA A 18 -23.04 2.30 -17.37
N SER A 19 -22.08 2.35 -18.27
CA SER A 19 -20.88 1.51 -18.15
C SER A 19 -20.35 1.76 -16.77
N ALA A 20 -20.16 0.71 -15.97
CA ALA A 20 -19.45 0.85 -14.71
C ALA A 20 -18.14 1.57 -15.05
N GLU A 21 -17.92 2.76 -14.48
CA GLU A 21 -16.65 3.46 -14.65
C GLU A 21 -15.56 2.54 -14.11
N GLU A 22 -14.51 2.37 -14.90
CA GLU A 22 -13.38 1.51 -14.54
C GLU A 22 -12.72 2.12 -13.29
N THR A 23 -12.80 1.43 -12.15
CA THR A 23 -12.35 1.96 -10.85
C THR A 23 -10.84 1.94 -10.70
N VAL A 24 -10.15 1.07 -11.47
CA VAL A 24 -8.69 0.93 -11.48
C VAL A 24 -8.16 1.01 -12.91
N ILE A 25 -7.36 2.03 -13.19
CA ILE A 25 -6.68 2.24 -14.49
C ILE A 25 -5.21 1.86 -14.34
N ILE A 26 -4.74 0.88 -15.10
CA ILE A 26 -3.35 0.44 -15.06
C ILE A 26 -2.60 0.95 -16.28
N ASN A 27 -1.64 1.86 -16.05
CA ASN A 27 -0.72 2.36 -17.07
C ASN A 27 0.57 1.54 -17.07
N ARG A 28 0.70 0.62 -18.00
CA ARG A 28 1.93 -0.16 -18.21
C ARG A 28 2.81 0.50 -19.27
N THR A 29 3.32 1.70 -18.99
CA THR A 29 4.14 2.40 -19.97
C THR A 29 5.54 2.66 -19.43
N THR A 30 6.54 2.48 -20.29
CA THR A 30 7.92 2.90 -20.05
C THR A 30 8.14 4.40 -20.34
N ASN A 31 7.12 5.06 -20.92
CA ASN A 31 7.14 6.47 -21.27
C ASN A 31 6.00 7.21 -20.58
N LEU A 32 6.33 8.11 -19.67
CA LEU A 32 5.40 8.99 -18.94
C LEU A 32 4.62 9.97 -19.84
N THR A 33 4.78 9.90 -21.16
CA THR A 33 4.15 10.84 -22.13
C THR A 33 2.65 10.62 -22.31
N GLU A 34 2.12 9.45 -21.92
CA GLU A 34 0.69 9.13 -21.98
C GLU A 34 0.08 8.98 -20.57
N GLU A 35 0.60 9.70 -19.61
CA GLU A 35 0.13 9.66 -18.23
C GLU A 35 -1.32 10.13 -18.12
N TYR A 36 -2.15 9.37 -17.39
CA TYR A 36 -3.48 9.85 -16.99
C TYR A 36 -3.33 11.13 -16.17
N LYS A 37 -4.02 12.19 -16.58
CA LYS A 37 -3.98 13.50 -15.93
C LYS A 37 -5.29 13.77 -15.20
N PHE A 38 -5.20 13.91 -13.89
CA PHE A 38 -6.30 14.46 -13.12
C PHE A 38 -6.53 15.93 -13.48
N PRO A 39 -7.75 16.45 -13.34
CA PRO A 39 -8.01 17.88 -13.52
C PRO A 39 -7.11 18.74 -12.64
N GLU A 40 -6.71 19.91 -13.13
CA GLU A 40 -5.87 20.83 -12.36
C GLU A 40 -6.53 21.24 -11.04
N GLY A 41 -5.74 21.24 -9.95
CA GLY A 41 -6.22 21.57 -8.60
C GLY A 41 -6.96 20.44 -7.89
N THR A 42 -7.08 19.26 -8.49
CA THR A 42 -7.66 18.10 -7.80
C THR A 42 -6.73 17.62 -6.68
N PRO A 43 -7.20 17.46 -5.44
CA PRO A 43 -6.44 16.81 -4.39
C PRO A 43 -6.13 15.36 -4.77
N ILE A 44 -4.88 14.94 -4.63
CA ILE A 44 -4.43 13.59 -5.01
C ILE A 44 -3.74 12.92 -3.83
N LEU A 45 -4.22 11.74 -3.48
CA LEU A 45 -3.46 10.80 -2.66
C LEU A 45 -2.49 10.05 -3.58
N GLU A 46 -1.22 10.13 -3.28
CA GLU A 46 -0.15 9.45 -4.00
C GLU A 46 0.55 8.45 -3.10
N ILE A 47 0.76 7.24 -3.60
CA ILE A 47 1.48 6.17 -2.90
C ILE A 47 2.52 5.62 -3.86
N VAL A 48 3.78 5.60 -3.43
CA VAL A 48 4.89 5.07 -4.21
C VAL A 48 5.53 3.90 -3.48
N PHE A 49 5.64 2.77 -4.18
CA PHE A 49 6.42 1.62 -3.75
C PHE A 49 7.77 1.66 -4.49
N PRO A 50 8.87 2.00 -3.82
CA PRO A 50 10.20 1.88 -4.38
C PRO A 50 10.49 0.40 -4.70
N ARG A 51 11.38 0.14 -5.66
CA ARG A 51 11.78 -1.23 -5.99
C ARG A 51 12.78 -1.75 -4.95
N VAL A 52 12.31 -2.14 -3.78
CA VAL A 52 13.14 -2.62 -2.66
C VAL A 52 13.20 -4.15 -2.55
N TYR A 53 12.88 -4.85 -3.65
CA TYR A 53 12.89 -6.31 -3.73
C TYR A 53 11.98 -6.96 -2.66
N SER A 54 12.48 -8.06 -2.02
CA SER A 54 11.74 -8.76 -0.98
C SER A 54 11.85 -8.06 0.38
N SER A 55 11.55 -6.76 0.41
CA SER A 55 11.46 -5.95 1.63
C SER A 55 10.37 -4.90 1.46
N ASP A 56 9.94 -4.23 2.50
CA ASP A 56 8.83 -3.30 2.46
C ASP A 56 9.25 -1.85 2.64
N CYS A 57 8.74 -1.02 1.76
CA CYS A 57 8.72 0.44 1.89
C CYS A 57 7.59 0.98 1.03
N ALA A 58 6.80 1.87 1.57
CA ALA A 58 5.86 2.69 0.81
C ALA A 58 5.91 4.13 1.30
N ILE A 59 5.82 5.07 0.36
CA ILE A 59 5.77 6.49 0.64
C ILE A 59 4.36 6.97 0.27
N VAL A 60 3.63 7.47 1.26
CA VAL A 60 2.27 8.00 1.11
C VAL A 60 2.34 9.51 1.22
N ARG A 61 1.77 10.23 0.26
CA ARG A 61 1.73 11.67 0.22
C ARG A 61 0.33 12.19 -0.08
N PHE A 62 -0.11 13.18 0.68
CA PHE A 62 -1.30 13.95 0.38
C PHE A 62 -1.04 15.45 0.65
N GLY A 63 -1.01 16.24 -0.41
CA GLY A 63 -0.59 17.63 -0.29
C GLY A 63 0.85 17.76 0.19
N TYR A 64 1.05 18.29 1.39
CA TYR A 64 2.35 18.40 2.05
C TYR A 64 2.58 17.30 3.09
N ASP A 65 1.56 16.57 3.50
CA ASP A 65 1.67 15.52 4.50
C ASP A 65 2.29 14.26 3.89
N THR A 66 3.27 13.70 4.55
CA THR A 66 4.02 12.53 4.10
C THR A 66 4.14 11.48 5.20
N MET A 67 3.76 10.26 4.90
CA MET A 67 3.98 9.08 5.75
C MET A 67 4.83 8.07 5.00
N MET A 68 5.87 7.56 5.66
CA MET A 68 6.62 6.40 5.19
C MET A 68 6.16 5.17 5.97
N ILE A 69 5.74 4.13 5.27
CA ILE A 69 5.32 2.84 5.84
C ILE A 69 6.44 1.85 5.58
N ASP A 70 7.12 1.42 6.64
CA ASP A 70 8.36 0.65 6.61
C ASP A 70 9.47 1.30 5.77
N ALA A 71 10.71 0.89 5.96
CA ALA A 71 11.86 1.53 5.35
C ALA A 71 12.85 0.53 4.73
N SER A 72 12.43 -0.72 4.51
CA SER A 72 13.28 -1.75 3.94
C SER A 72 14.51 -2.07 4.80
N THR A 73 15.53 -2.66 4.19
CA THR A 73 16.84 -2.91 4.82
C THR A 73 17.71 -1.65 4.76
N ALA A 74 18.75 -1.60 5.59
CA ALA A 74 19.74 -0.52 5.59
C ALA A 74 20.80 -0.65 4.47
N SER A 75 20.61 -1.54 3.47
CA SER A 75 21.56 -1.69 2.38
C SER A 75 21.55 -0.45 1.48
N GLU A 76 22.74 0.00 1.05
CA GLU A 76 22.88 1.22 0.24
C GLU A 76 22.05 1.17 -1.05
N GLU A 77 21.95 0.01 -1.70
CA GLU A 77 21.14 -0.16 -2.90
C GLU A 77 19.65 0.12 -2.63
N MET A 78 19.11 -0.39 -1.53
CA MET A 78 17.70 -0.16 -1.18
C MET A 78 17.47 1.30 -0.80
N GLN A 79 18.38 1.88 -0.04
CA GLN A 79 18.30 3.27 0.39
C GLN A 79 18.42 4.26 -0.79
N ASP A 80 19.25 3.98 -1.79
CA ASP A 80 19.30 4.77 -3.03
C ASP A 80 17.99 4.77 -3.79
N ARG A 81 17.27 3.65 -3.80
CA ARG A 81 15.94 3.52 -4.42
C ARG A 81 14.89 4.29 -3.65
N ILE A 82 14.92 4.24 -2.31
CA ILE A 82 14.04 5.01 -1.44
C ILE A 82 14.29 6.50 -1.62
N ARG A 83 15.56 6.95 -1.58
CA ARG A 83 15.96 8.35 -1.85
C ARG A 83 15.50 8.83 -3.23
N SER A 84 15.62 7.97 -4.24
CA SER A 84 15.15 8.28 -5.60
C SER A 84 13.64 8.45 -5.66
N ALA A 85 12.88 7.61 -4.96
CA ALA A 85 11.42 7.72 -4.87
C ALA A 85 11.00 9.01 -4.14
N LEU A 86 11.57 9.31 -2.97
CA LEU A 86 11.32 10.54 -2.21
C LEU A 86 11.58 11.78 -3.07
N ARG A 87 12.73 11.84 -3.77
CA ARG A 87 13.05 12.94 -4.67
C ARG A 87 12.05 13.06 -5.82
N SER A 88 11.62 11.93 -6.41
CA SER A 88 10.66 11.94 -7.52
C SER A 88 9.28 12.45 -7.12
N MET A 89 8.92 12.26 -5.86
CA MET A 89 7.69 12.80 -5.25
C MET A 89 7.84 14.24 -4.76
N GLY A 90 9.06 14.81 -4.76
CA GLY A 90 9.33 16.13 -4.18
C GLY A 90 9.14 16.16 -2.65
N VAL A 91 9.44 15.05 -1.98
CA VAL A 91 9.40 14.95 -0.52
C VAL A 91 10.74 15.41 0.03
N ASP A 92 10.70 16.38 0.95
CA ASP A 92 11.85 16.91 1.68
C ASP A 92 11.69 16.80 3.21
N TYR A 93 10.54 16.34 3.68
CA TYR A 93 10.20 16.09 5.08
C TYR A 93 9.25 14.90 5.20
N ILE A 94 9.46 14.05 6.20
CA ILE A 94 8.62 12.89 6.49
C ILE A 94 7.91 13.14 7.83
N ASP A 95 6.61 13.40 7.82
CA ASP A 95 5.85 13.68 9.05
C ASP A 95 5.78 12.47 9.96
N VAL A 96 5.60 11.29 9.37
CA VAL A 96 5.45 10.02 10.08
C VAL A 96 6.29 8.94 9.43
N ALA A 97 7.24 8.37 10.17
CA ALA A 97 7.93 7.12 9.85
C ALA A 97 7.22 5.99 10.63
N PHE A 98 6.42 5.17 9.94
CA PHE A 98 5.61 4.11 10.54
C PHE A 98 6.24 2.74 10.32
N ASN A 99 6.48 1.99 11.39
CA ASN A 99 6.95 0.61 11.31
C ASN A 99 5.84 -0.39 11.66
N SER A 100 5.57 -1.30 10.72
CA SER A 100 4.55 -2.32 10.86
C SER A 100 4.95 -3.42 11.86
N HIS A 101 6.23 -3.84 11.82
CA HIS A 101 6.80 -4.86 12.71
C HIS A 101 8.34 -4.83 12.67
N PRO A 102 9.06 -5.48 13.63
CA PRO A 102 10.48 -5.23 13.87
C PRO A 102 11.48 -5.97 12.97
N HIS A 103 11.04 -6.73 11.96
CA HIS A 103 11.99 -7.44 11.09
C HIS A 103 12.90 -6.49 10.31
N ASP A 104 14.10 -6.94 10.01
CA ASP A 104 15.20 -6.16 9.46
C ASP A 104 14.90 -5.58 8.07
N ASP A 105 14.08 -6.25 7.29
CA ASP A 105 13.61 -5.84 5.97
C ASP A 105 12.39 -4.87 6.00
N HIS A 106 12.05 -4.39 7.21
CA HIS A 106 11.02 -3.37 7.44
C HIS A 106 11.56 -2.17 8.22
N ILE A 107 12.38 -2.39 9.28
CA ILE A 107 12.75 -1.34 10.23
C ILE A 107 14.13 -0.74 10.00
N ASN A 108 15.09 -1.52 9.46
CA ASN A 108 16.50 -1.12 9.48
C ASN A 108 16.84 0.09 8.63
N GLY A 109 16.04 0.36 7.59
CA GLY A 109 16.23 1.51 6.72
C GLY A 109 15.82 2.85 7.33
N PHE A 110 15.15 2.89 8.48
CA PHE A 110 14.75 4.16 9.09
C PHE A 110 15.95 5.00 9.55
N ILE A 111 17.06 4.39 9.94
CA ILE A 111 18.29 5.14 10.30
C ILE A 111 18.82 5.92 9.10
N PRO A 112 19.22 5.28 7.97
CA PRO A 112 19.73 6.03 6.82
C PRO A 112 18.71 6.99 6.21
N VAL A 113 17.41 6.71 6.31
CA VAL A 113 16.38 7.67 5.91
C VAL A 113 16.43 8.92 6.78
N ALA A 114 16.50 8.79 8.11
CA ALA A 114 16.53 9.93 9.03
C ALA A 114 17.88 10.69 9.01
N GLU A 115 18.97 10.07 8.53
CA GLU A 115 20.23 10.77 8.25
C GLU A 115 20.12 11.71 7.05
N ASP A 116 19.29 11.37 6.05
CA ASP A 116 19.16 12.10 4.79
C ASP A 116 17.94 13.05 4.74
N TYR A 117 16.89 12.75 5.51
CA TYR A 117 15.62 13.49 5.51
C TYR A 117 15.18 13.81 6.94
N PRO A 118 14.74 15.03 7.21
CA PRO A 118 14.09 15.33 8.49
C PRO A 118 12.84 14.48 8.69
N VAL A 119 12.71 13.87 9.87
CA VAL A 119 11.56 13.03 10.27
C VAL A 119 10.86 13.67 11.44
N GLY A 120 9.54 13.82 11.37
CA GLY A 120 8.73 14.42 12.43
C GLY A 120 8.59 13.50 13.63
N ARG A 121 8.31 12.21 13.39
CA ARG A 121 8.25 11.18 14.44
C ARG A 121 8.39 9.77 13.88
N LEU A 122 8.90 8.87 14.70
CA LEU A 122 8.86 7.43 14.49
C LEU A 122 7.62 6.86 15.21
N VAL A 123 6.85 6.04 14.52
CA VAL A 123 5.68 5.36 15.07
C VAL A 123 5.89 3.86 15.01
N LEU A 124 5.77 3.19 16.13
CA LEU A 124 6.04 1.77 16.28
C LEU A 124 4.77 1.01 16.67
N ALA A 125 4.60 -0.17 16.10
CA ALA A 125 3.57 -1.13 16.50
C ALA A 125 4.08 -2.15 17.53
N PHE A 126 5.33 -2.03 17.98
CA PHE A 126 6.02 -2.93 18.91
C PHE A 126 6.77 -2.12 19.98
N GLU A 127 7.12 -2.82 21.07
CA GLU A 127 7.92 -2.27 22.15
C GLU A 127 9.32 -1.87 21.66
N GLU A 128 9.88 -0.77 22.15
CA GLU A 128 11.15 -0.22 21.67
C GLU A 128 12.37 -1.13 21.94
N ASP A 129 12.27 -2.02 22.92
CA ASP A 129 13.30 -2.99 23.30
C ASP A 129 12.94 -4.42 22.87
N TYR A 130 11.99 -4.56 21.93
CA TYR A 130 11.54 -5.88 21.47
C TYR A 130 12.69 -6.77 21.00
N ASP A 131 13.56 -6.24 20.16
CA ASP A 131 14.77 -6.91 19.67
C ASP A 131 15.93 -5.92 19.43
N ASP A 132 17.05 -6.40 18.92
CA ASP A 132 18.22 -5.57 18.65
C ASP A 132 18.02 -4.59 17.50
N ASN A 133 17.19 -4.90 16.51
CA ASN A 133 16.85 -3.99 15.41
C ASN A 133 16.04 -2.82 15.93
N THR A 134 14.95 -3.10 16.66
CA THR A 134 14.08 -2.07 17.23
C THR A 134 14.86 -1.17 18.17
N ARG A 135 15.66 -1.76 19.08
CA ARG A 135 16.49 -1.00 20.02
C ARG A 135 17.48 -0.07 19.31
N ARG A 136 18.16 -0.56 18.28
CA ARG A 136 19.12 0.23 17.51
C ARG A 136 18.46 1.43 16.84
N VAL A 137 17.29 1.24 16.22
CA VAL A 137 16.55 2.31 15.56
C VAL A 137 16.04 3.31 16.58
N THR A 138 15.43 2.86 17.68
CA THR A 138 14.89 3.76 18.71
C THR A 138 15.98 4.56 19.43
N ASP A 139 17.15 3.94 19.71
CA ASP A 139 18.30 4.64 20.29
C ASP A 139 18.82 5.74 19.34
N PHE A 140 18.85 5.49 18.03
CA PHE A 140 19.22 6.50 17.04
C PHE A 140 18.22 7.67 17.04
N TYR A 141 16.93 7.41 16.99
CA TYR A 141 15.88 8.44 16.97
C TYR A 141 15.90 9.29 18.25
N ARG A 142 16.07 8.66 19.41
CA ARG A 142 16.22 9.39 20.69
C ARG A 142 17.48 10.25 20.72
N ALA A 143 18.60 9.74 20.22
CA ALA A 143 19.86 10.48 20.16
C ALA A 143 19.78 11.75 19.27
N HIS A 144 18.80 11.78 18.36
CA HIS A 144 18.54 12.91 17.46
C HIS A 144 17.29 13.74 17.85
N ASP A 145 16.77 13.54 19.07
CA ASP A 145 15.59 14.24 19.60
C ASP A 145 14.33 14.07 18.71
N ILE A 146 14.23 12.96 17.95
CA ILE A 146 13.05 12.65 17.13
C ILE A 146 12.04 11.89 18.01
N PRO A 147 10.78 12.36 18.12
CA PRO A 147 9.76 11.71 18.92
C PRO A 147 9.49 10.26 18.49
N ILE A 148 9.25 9.39 19.47
CA ILE A 148 8.83 8.00 19.27
C ILE A 148 7.44 7.85 19.88
N GLU A 149 6.49 7.37 19.08
CA GLU A 149 5.12 7.08 19.47
C GLU A 149 4.79 5.60 19.25
N HIS A 150 3.81 5.10 19.98
CA HIS A 150 3.33 3.72 19.80
C HIS A 150 1.88 3.74 19.39
N VAL A 151 1.51 2.75 18.58
CA VAL A 151 0.13 2.54 18.12
C VAL A 151 -0.45 1.24 18.63
N ALA A 152 -1.76 1.21 18.68
CA ALA A 152 -2.57 0.06 19.01
C ALA A 152 -3.68 -0.14 17.97
N ASP A 153 -4.34 -1.31 18.04
CA ASP A 153 -5.52 -1.60 17.22
C ASP A 153 -6.60 -0.52 17.39
N GLY A 154 -7.07 0.00 16.30
CA GLY A 154 -8.10 1.03 16.23
C GLY A 154 -7.59 2.47 16.23
N ASP A 155 -6.29 2.73 16.40
CA ASP A 155 -5.74 4.07 16.25
C ASP A 155 -5.90 4.58 14.81
N VAL A 156 -6.02 5.90 14.67
CA VAL A 156 -6.28 6.55 13.38
C VAL A 156 -5.34 7.72 13.16
N PHE A 157 -4.75 7.77 11.98
CA PHE A 157 -4.04 8.95 11.47
C PHE A 157 -4.89 9.63 10.40
N TYR A 158 -4.66 10.91 10.22
CA TYR A 158 -5.29 11.70 9.17
C TYR A 158 -4.24 12.45 8.36
N MET A 159 -4.51 12.65 7.06
CA MET A 159 -3.73 13.53 6.21
C MET A 159 -4.66 14.53 5.52
N GLY A 160 -4.12 15.71 5.23
CA GLY A 160 -4.86 16.83 4.66
C GLY A 160 -5.51 17.74 5.70
N PRO A 161 -5.75 19.01 5.33
CA PRO A 161 -6.22 20.04 6.26
C PRO A 161 -7.66 19.83 6.75
N GLN A 162 -8.41 18.94 6.14
CA GLN A 162 -9.78 18.57 6.50
C GLN A 162 -9.91 17.11 6.91
N GLU A 163 -8.78 16.47 7.28
CA GLU A 163 -8.74 15.04 7.57
C GLU A 163 -9.20 14.20 6.35
N ASP A 164 -8.78 14.63 5.17
CA ASP A 164 -9.26 14.13 3.87
C ASP A 164 -8.95 12.64 3.67
N VAL A 165 -7.78 12.21 4.15
CA VAL A 165 -7.33 10.82 4.12
C VAL A 165 -7.38 10.25 5.52
N THR A 166 -8.05 9.12 5.68
CA THR A 166 -8.11 8.36 6.94
C THR A 166 -7.23 7.13 6.85
N ILE A 167 -6.38 6.90 7.87
CA ILE A 167 -5.48 5.76 7.98
C ILE A 167 -5.75 5.06 9.30
N ARG A 168 -6.41 3.89 9.25
CA ARG A 168 -6.73 3.09 10.43
C ARG A 168 -5.66 2.04 10.68
N VAL A 169 -5.21 1.91 11.92
CA VAL A 169 -4.32 0.84 12.39
C VAL A 169 -5.15 -0.38 12.76
N LEU A 170 -4.78 -1.54 12.23
CA LEU A 170 -5.42 -2.82 12.51
C LEU A 170 -4.35 -3.79 12.99
N GLN A 171 -4.38 -4.15 14.27
CA GLN A 171 -3.37 -5.01 14.88
C GLN A 171 -4.00 -6.02 15.83
N ARG A 172 -3.51 -7.25 15.86
CA ARG A 172 -3.99 -8.29 16.77
C ARG A 172 -2.86 -9.12 17.35
N ASN A 173 -3.10 -9.62 18.55
CA ASN A 173 -2.30 -10.62 19.21
C ASN A 173 -3.19 -11.43 20.18
N ASP A 174 -4.18 -12.15 19.61
CA ASP A 174 -5.25 -12.81 20.39
C ASP A 174 -4.74 -13.80 21.44
N SER A 175 -3.59 -14.44 21.20
CA SER A 175 -2.97 -15.34 22.17
C SER A 175 -2.00 -14.67 23.14
N GLY A 176 -1.61 -13.41 22.88
CA GLY A 176 -0.55 -12.72 23.59
C GLY A 176 0.88 -13.21 23.27
N THR A 177 1.02 -14.20 22.40
CA THR A 177 2.29 -14.89 22.13
C THR A 177 2.56 -15.11 20.62
N TRP A 178 1.88 -14.37 19.75
CA TRP A 178 2.11 -14.50 18.31
C TRP A 178 3.51 -13.99 17.91
N GLU A 179 4.11 -14.66 16.94
CA GLU A 179 5.33 -14.23 16.30
C GLU A 179 5.16 -12.84 15.64
N PRO A 180 6.24 -12.08 15.44
CA PRO A 180 6.18 -10.69 14.96
C PRO A 180 5.34 -10.50 13.70
N ASN A 181 5.48 -11.37 12.71
CA ASN A 181 4.69 -11.30 11.48
C ASN A 181 3.17 -11.28 11.77
N ASN A 182 2.68 -12.21 12.58
CA ASN A 182 1.27 -12.24 12.95
C ASN A 182 0.82 -11.06 13.83
N ARG A 183 1.75 -10.31 14.42
CA ARG A 183 1.50 -9.09 15.19
C ARG A 183 1.69 -7.82 14.34
N SER A 184 2.03 -7.92 13.05
CA SER A 184 2.18 -6.76 12.18
C SER A 184 0.96 -5.83 12.28
N ALA A 185 1.20 -4.53 12.39
CA ALA A 185 0.15 -3.54 12.23
C ALA A 185 -0.15 -3.38 10.73
N MET A 186 -1.36 -3.70 10.35
CA MET A 186 -1.90 -3.38 9.03
C MET A 186 -2.39 -1.94 9.02
N LEU A 187 -2.31 -1.27 7.87
CA LEU A 187 -2.87 0.05 7.67
C LEU A 187 -3.94 0.02 6.58
N HIS A 188 -5.15 0.45 6.93
CA HIS A 188 -6.23 0.66 5.98
C HIS A 188 -6.32 2.15 5.68
N ILE A 189 -5.90 2.54 4.46
CA ILE A 189 -5.90 3.93 4.00
C ILE A 189 -7.10 4.14 3.09
N GLN A 190 -7.87 5.19 3.38
CA GLN A 190 -9.04 5.58 2.59
C GLN A 190 -9.02 7.06 2.25
N PHE A 191 -9.30 7.36 0.97
CA PHE A 191 -9.55 8.70 0.46
C PHE A 191 -10.78 8.67 -0.44
N GLY A 192 -11.82 9.41 -0.04
CA GLY A 192 -13.12 9.38 -0.74
C GLY A 192 -13.71 7.97 -0.79
N GLU A 193 -13.96 7.48 -2.01
CA GLU A 193 -14.49 6.13 -2.27
C GLU A 193 -13.38 5.07 -2.46
N ARG A 194 -12.11 5.47 -2.46
CA ARG A 194 -10.96 4.61 -2.79
C ARG A 194 -10.18 4.22 -1.56
N SER A 195 -9.73 2.96 -1.52
CA SER A 195 -9.01 2.43 -0.37
C SER A 195 -7.91 1.44 -0.76
N ILE A 196 -6.91 1.34 0.10
CA ILE A 196 -5.85 0.35 0.03
C ILE A 196 -5.58 -0.23 1.42
N LEU A 197 -5.36 -1.54 1.50
CA LEU A 197 -4.93 -2.23 2.70
C LEU A 197 -3.46 -2.65 2.58
N PHE A 198 -2.62 -2.11 3.46
CA PHE A 198 -1.26 -2.60 3.71
C PHE A 198 -1.35 -3.69 4.77
N ALA A 199 -1.04 -4.92 4.38
CA ALA A 199 -1.21 -6.06 5.27
C ALA A 199 0.03 -6.38 6.12
N GLY A 200 1.13 -5.59 6.01
CA GLY A 200 2.40 -5.92 6.67
C GLY A 200 2.81 -7.33 6.29
N ASP A 201 3.23 -8.12 7.30
CA ASP A 201 3.63 -9.51 7.11
C ASP A 201 2.68 -10.50 7.78
N VAL A 202 1.39 -10.13 7.97
CA VAL A 202 0.42 -11.00 8.65
C VAL A 202 0.33 -12.39 8.00
N GLU A 203 0.48 -13.39 8.84
CA GLU A 203 0.41 -14.80 8.45
C GLU A 203 -0.90 -15.46 8.92
N ASN A 204 -0.91 -16.78 8.92
CA ASN A 204 -2.12 -17.58 9.13
C ASN A 204 -2.91 -17.22 10.38
N HIS A 205 -2.26 -16.93 11.54
CA HIS A 205 -2.98 -16.63 12.77
C HIS A 205 -3.75 -15.32 12.68
N ALA A 206 -3.06 -14.24 12.27
CA ALA A 206 -3.67 -12.93 12.11
C ALA A 206 -4.71 -12.93 10.99
N GLN A 207 -4.37 -13.49 9.82
CA GLN A 207 -5.31 -13.58 8.70
C GLN A 207 -6.60 -14.32 9.09
N ARG A 208 -6.49 -15.43 9.84
CA ARG A 208 -7.65 -16.16 10.34
C ARG A 208 -8.47 -15.31 11.30
N SER A 209 -7.82 -14.69 12.28
CA SER A 209 -8.49 -13.85 13.26
C SER A 209 -9.26 -12.69 12.60
N PHE A 210 -8.62 -11.96 11.68
CA PHE A 210 -9.27 -10.87 10.95
C PHE A 210 -10.37 -11.35 9.99
N GLY A 211 -10.18 -12.50 9.35
CA GLY A 211 -11.17 -13.06 8.43
C GLY A 211 -12.41 -13.61 9.13
N GLU A 212 -12.25 -14.24 10.29
CA GLU A 212 -13.34 -14.78 11.09
C GLU A 212 -14.06 -13.70 11.94
N ASN A 213 -13.32 -12.67 12.36
CA ASN A 213 -13.82 -11.55 13.16
C ASN A 213 -13.33 -10.22 12.58
N PRO A 214 -13.92 -9.70 11.50
CA PRO A 214 -13.52 -8.42 10.92
C PRO A 214 -13.60 -7.27 11.93
N PRO A 215 -12.69 -6.27 11.85
CA PRO A 215 -12.75 -5.11 12.73
C PRO A 215 -13.97 -4.24 12.41
N GLU A 216 -14.28 -3.30 13.31
CA GLU A 216 -15.26 -2.25 13.01
C GLU A 216 -14.84 -1.51 11.74
N GLY A 217 -15.79 -1.24 10.84
CA GLY A 217 -15.52 -0.67 9.52
C GLY A 217 -14.99 -1.66 8.48
N GLY A 218 -14.79 -2.93 8.85
CA GLY A 218 -14.41 -4.01 7.92
C GLY A 218 -12.98 -3.90 7.38
N LEU A 219 -12.68 -4.79 6.40
CA LEU A 219 -11.38 -4.88 5.72
C LEU A 219 -11.45 -4.49 4.24
N LYS A 220 -12.64 -4.22 3.70
CA LYS A 220 -12.83 -3.95 2.26
C LYS A 220 -11.85 -2.90 1.77
N ALA A 221 -11.10 -3.24 0.71
CA ALA A 221 -10.16 -2.33 0.06
C ALA A 221 -10.06 -2.64 -1.44
N ASP A 222 -9.96 -1.60 -2.27
CA ASP A 222 -9.81 -1.76 -3.73
C ASP A 222 -8.46 -2.38 -4.09
N ILE A 223 -7.41 -2.03 -3.32
CA ILE A 223 -6.06 -2.53 -3.52
C ILE A 223 -5.57 -3.22 -2.25
N LEU A 224 -4.96 -4.39 -2.40
CA LEU A 224 -4.27 -5.09 -1.31
C LEU A 224 -2.76 -5.09 -1.57
N LYS A 225 -1.96 -4.50 -0.66
CA LYS A 225 -0.55 -4.86 -0.55
C LYS A 225 -0.50 -6.23 0.14
N TYR A 226 -0.12 -7.24 -0.63
CA TYR A 226 -0.10 -8.65 -0.19
C TYR A 226 0.82 -8.83 1.02
N PRO A 227 0.40 -9.59 2.04
CA PRO A 227 1.23 -9.80 3.21
C PRO A 227 2.50 -10.58 2.91
N HIS A 228 3.55 -10.32 3.68
CA HIS A 228 4.82 -11.03 3.69
C HIS A 228 5.38 -11.23 2.26
N HIS A 229 5.44 -10.11 1.52
CA HIS A 229 5.99 -9.99 0.16
C HIS A 229 5.38 -10.95 -0.88
N GLY A 230 4.27 -11.63 -0.59
CA GLY A 230 3.69 -12.67 -1.46
C GLY A 230 4.16 -14.09 -1.13
N GLN A 231 4.87 -14.30 -0.03
CA GLN A 231 5.42 -15.61 0.35
C GLN A 231 4.42 -16.50 1.09
N VAL A 232 3.44 -15.90 1.77
CA VAL A 232 2.47 -16.63 2.58
C VAL A 232 1.21 -16.98 1.78
N LYS A 233 0.54 -18.04 2.18
CA LYS A 233 -0.77 -18.39 1.65
C LYS A 233 -1.83 -17.50 2.30
N LEU A 234 -2.73 -16.94 1.49
CA LEU A 234 -3.89 -16.21 2.00
C LEU A 234 -4.96 -17.16 2.55
N HIS A 235 -5.55 -16.76 3.66
CA HIS A 235 -6.74 -17.38 4.24
C HIS A 235 -7.98 -16.86 3.49
N ASP A 236 -8.81 -17.77 2.96
CA ASP A 236 -9.94 -17.39 2.12
C ASP A 236 -10.89 -16.35 2.76
N PRO A 237 -11.37 -16.53 4.01
CA PRO A 237 -12.20 -15.51 4.66
C PRO A 237 -11.55 -14.15 4.83
N PHE A 238 -10.23 -14.08 5.04
CA PHE A 238 -9.50 -12.82 5.10
C PHE A 238 -9.48 -12.12 3.74
N PHE A 239 -9.15 -12.87 2.69
CA PHE A 239 -9.13 -12.34 1.34
C PHE A 239 -10.53 -11.93 0.85
N ASP A 240 -11.55 -12.74 1.16
CA ASP A 240 -12.95 -12.45 0.81
C ASP A 240 -13.49 -11.20 1.54
N ALA A 241 -13.03 -10.95 2.78
CA ALA A 241 -13.38 -9.74 3.52
C ALA A 241 -12.72 -8.47 2.97
N ILE A 242 -11.55 -8.58 2.34
CA ILE A 242 -10.87 -7.47 1.66
C ILE A 242 -11.47 -7.27 0.26
N ASP A 243 -11.74 -8.34 -0.48
CA ASP A 243 -12.33 -8.36 -1.83
C ASP A 243 -11.65 -7.32 -2.77
N PRO A 244 -10.32 -7.43 -3.00
CA PRO A 244 -9.58 -6.43 -3.74
C PRO A 244 -9.76 -6.57 -5.25
N GLU A 245 -9.75 -5.43 -5.96
CA GLU A 245 -9.73 -5.36 -7.42
C GLU A 245 -8.32 -5.52 -8.00
N LEU A 246 -7.29 -5.18 -7.22
CA LEU A 246 -5.88 -5.26 -7.58
C LEU A 246 -5.03 -5.66 -6.38
N VAL A 247 -3.99 -6.47 -6.62
CA VAL A 247 -3.02 -6.86 -5.58
C VAL A 247 -1.62 -6.41 -5.98
N PHE A 248 -0.89 -5.83 -5.03
CA PHE A 248 0.53 -5.51 -5.15
C PHE A 248 1.37 -6.48 -4.32
N MET A 249 2.42 -7.06 -4.92
CA MET A 249 3.39 -7.95 -4.28
C MET A 249 4.81 -7.48 -4.58
N ASN A 250 5.72 -7.63 -3.64
CA ASN A 250 7.11 -7.19 -3.78
C ASN A 250 8.17 -8.28 -3.52
N GLY A 251 7.77 -9.53 -3.35
CA GLY A 251 8.68 -10.66 -3.21
C GLY A 251 9.41 -11.05 -4.50
N ALA A 252 10.45 -11.84 -4.38
CA ALA A 252 11.11 -12.46 -5.52
C ALA A 252 10.19 -13.45 -6.24
N ASN A 253 10.32 -13.55 -7.56
CA ASN A 253 9.42 -14.37 -8.39
C ASN A 253 9.27 -15.82 -7.90
N ALA A 254 10.38 -16.44 -7.50
CA ALA A 254 10.39 -17.85 -7.07
C ALA A 254 9.58 -18.11 -5.79
N VAL A 255 9.46 -17.14 -4.90
CA VAL A 255 8.74 -17.30 -3.62
C VAL A 255 7.25 -16.95 -3.74
N MET A 256 6.84 -16.24 -4.81
CA MET A 256 5.47 -15.79 -5.02
C MET A 256 4.58 -16.74 -5.83
N ASP A 257 5.07 -17.89 -6.26
CA ASP A 257 4.28 -18.79 -7.14
C ASP A 257 2.97 -19.24 -6.51
N GLY A 258 2.97 -19.46 -5.19
CA GLY A 258 1.75 -19.76 -4.44
C GLY A 258 0.71 -18.64 -4.52
N ALA A 259 1.15 -17.39 -4.30
CA ALA A 259 0.32 -16.20 -4.36
C ALA A 259 -0.22 -15.95 -5.78
N LYS A 260 0.66 -16.02 -6.80
CA LYS A 260 0.27 -15.88 -8.21
C LYS A 260 -0.79 -16.89 -8.62
N ASN A 261 -0.59 -18.17 -8.27
CA ASN A 261 -1.56 -19.22 -8.55
C ASN A 261 -2.89 -19.01 -7.82
N TYR A 262 -2.85 -18.52 -6.58
CA TYR A 262 -4.04 -18.20 -5.81
C TYR A 262 -4.84 -17.07 -6.47
N LEU A 263 -4.17 -15.95 -6.80
CA LEU A 263 -4.79 -14.79 -7.44
C LEU A 263 -5.32 -15.11 -8.84
N ALA A 264 -4.59 -15.92 -9.62
CA ALA A 264 -5.04 -16.37 -10.94
C ALA A 264 -6.35 -17.18 -10.86
N LYS A 265 -6.49 -18.07 -9.87
CA LYS A 265 -7.73 -18.82 -9.62
C LYS A 265 -8.90 -17.91 -9.23
N ARG A 266 -8.63 -16.85 -8.47
CA ARG A 266 -9.58 -15.82 -8.06
C ARG A 266 -9.86 -14.80 -9.16
N LYS A 267 -9.09 -14.80 -10.25
CA LYS A 267 -9.13 -13.84 -11.36
C LYS A 267 -8.89 -12.39 -10.92
N VAL A 268 -8.07 -12.21 -9.88
CA VAL A 268 -7.66 -10.89 -9.40
C VAL A 268 -6.32 -10.53 -10.02
N PRO A 269 -6.21 -9.38 -10.72
CA PRO A 269 -4.96 -8.92 -11.30
C PRO A 269 -3.96 -8.54 -10.21
N TYR A 270 -2.66 -8.64 -10.53
CA TYR A 270 -1.60 -8.28 -9.61
C TYR A 270 -0.43 -7.58 -10.30
N LEU A 271 0.32 -6.81 -9.51
CA LEU A 271 1.56 -6.16 -9.88
C LEU A 271 2.70 -6.71 -9.02
N ILE A 272 3.89 -6.74 -9.59
CA ILE A 272 5.09 -7.25 -8.93
C ILE A 272 6.08 -6.11 -8.75
N GLY A 273 6.20 -5.57 -7.53
CA GLY A 273 7.10 -4.47 -7.19
C GLY A 273 8.59 -4.82 -7.35
N TYR A 274 8.93 -6.11 -7.35
CA TYR A 274 10.27 -6.59 -7.70
C TYR A 274 10.66 -6.23 -9.15
N GLU A 275 9.70 -6.05 -10.02
CA GLU A 275 9.92 -5.71 -11.43
C GLU A 275 10.21 -4.23 -11.66
N GLY A 276 9.72 -3.33 -10.82
CA GLY A 276 9.92 -1.89 -10.99
C GLY A 276 9.23 -1.05 -9.92
N LEU A 277 9.49 0.25 -9.94
CA LEU A 277 8.77 1.20 -9.12
C LEU A 277 7.29 1.21 -9.51
N THR A 278 6.41 1.19 -8.52
CA THR A 278 4.96 1.30 -8.71
C THR A 278 4.45 2.56 -8.03
N ARG A 279 3.68 3.38 -8.75
CA ARG A 279 3.03 4.56 -8.24
C ARG A 279 1.51 4.41 -8.36
N LEU A 280 0.82 4.59 -7.25
CA LEU A 280 -0.63 4.64 -7.17
C LEU A 280 -1.06 6.09 -6.93
N ARG A 281 -2.08 6.56 -7.65
CA ARG A 281 -2.65 7.89 -7.45
C ARG A 281 -4.16 7.81 -7.49
N THR A 282 -4.83 8.57 -6.63
CA THR A 282 -6.30 8.66 -6.65
C THR A 282 -6.77 10.06 -6.28
N ASP A 283 -7.87 10.47 -6.89
CA ASP A 283 -8.65 11.65 -6.53
C ASP A 283 -9.81 11.29 -5.56
N GLY A 284 -9.81 10.08 -5.02
CA GLY A 284 -10.87 9.55 -4.19
C GLY A 284 -12.00 8.89 -4.98
N LYS A 285 -11.96 8.86 -6.33
CA LYS A 285 -12.98 8.24 -7.19
C LYS A 285 -12.41 7.14 -8.07
N VAL A 286 -11.21 7.31 -8.60
CA VAL A 286 -10.54 6.36 -9.48
C VAL A 286 -9.11 6.14 -9.02
N TRP A 287 -8.62 4.89 -9.07
CA TRP A 287 -7.22 4.58 -8.93
C TRP A 287 -6.52 4.65 -10.28
N VAL A 288 -5.39 5.34 -10.33
CA VAL A 288 -4.47 5.32 -11.47
C VAL A 288 -3.16 4.69 -11.02
N VAL A 289 -2.79 3.61 -11.67
CA VAL A 289 -1.62 2.80 -11.33
C VAL A 289 -0.58 2.96 -12.42
N ASP A 290 0.52 3.64 -12.11
CA ASP A 290 1.68 3.75 -13.00
C ASP A 290 2.73 2.72 -12.58
N TYR A 291 2.94 1.75 -13.45
CA TYR A 291 3.89 0.68 -13.23
C TYR A 291 5.12 0.92 -14.11
N MET A 292 6.20 1.36 -13.49
CA MET A 292 7.43 1.74 -14.18
C MET A 292 8.42 0.58 -14.16
N HIS A 293 8.71 0.02 -15.34
CA HIS A 293 9.81 -0.91 -15.51
C HIS A 293 11.12 -0.13 -15.67
N GLU A 294 12.00 -0.18 -14.69
CA GLU A 294 13.35 0.35 -14.83
C GLU A 294 14.15 -0.50 -15.83
N ASN A 295 14.39 0.00 -17.06
CA ASN A 295 15.26 -0.62 -18.10
C ASN A 295 15.40 -2.15 -18.00
N TYR A 296 14.29 -2.80 -18.02
CA TYR A 296 14.10 -4.16 -17.57
C TYR A 296 14.77 -5.19 -18.48
N THR A 297 14.87 -4.87 -19.77
CA THR A 297 15.38 -5.78 -20.80
C THR A 297 16.82 -6.25 -20.57
N ASP A 298 17.68 -5.38 -20.05
CA ASP A 298 19.09 -5.75 -19.83
C ASP A 298 19.33 -6.56 -18.54
N ARG A 299 18.44 -6.45 -17.55
CA ARG A 299 18.59 -7.15 -16.28
C ARG A 299 17.93 -8.53 -16.29
N ASN A 300 16.84 -8.69 -17.00
CA ASN A 300 16.16 -9.98 -17.14
C ASN A 300 16.99 -11.07 -17.76
N THR A 301 17.92 -10.72 -18.64
CA THR A 301 18.83 -11.69 -19.27
C THR A 301 19.96 -12.14 -18.36
N LYS A 302 20.16 -11.47 -17.19
CA LYS A 302 21.29 -11.71 -16.28
C LYS A 302 20.88 -12.21 -14.90
N ASN A 303 19.60 -12.11 -14.53
CA ASN A 303 19.11 -12.54 -13.22
C ASN A 303 18.26 -13.79 -13.37
N PRO A 304 18.72 -14.98 -12.85
CA PRO A 304 17.98 -16.23 -12.95
C PRO A 304 16.61 -16.20 -12.27
N ASP A 305 16.35 -15.25 -11.36
CA ASP A 305 15.05 -15.10 -10.69
C ASP A 305 13.96 -14.56 -11.62
N TYR A 306 14.32 -14.20 -12.86
CA TYR A 306 13.41 -13.64 -13.86
C TYR A 306 13.13 -14.56 -15.07
N GLN A 307 13.68 -15.77 -15.07
CA GLN A 307 13.45 -16.73 -16.16
C GLN A 307 12.36 -17.74 -15.81
#